data_2fae74141b89c43743dd7f41f87d78d6
#
_entry.id   2fae74141b89c43743dd7f41f87d78d6
#
_cell.length_a   1.000
_cell.length_b   1.000
_cell.length_c   1.000
_cell.angle_alpha   90.00
_cell.angle_beta   90.00
_cell.angle_gamma   90.00
#
_symmetry.space_group_name_H-M   'P 1'
#
loop_
_entity.id
_entity.type
_entity.pdbx_description
1 polymer ?
#
loop_
_entity_poly.entity_id
_entity_poly.type
_entity_poly.pdbx_seq_one_letter_code
_entity_poly.pdbx_strand_id
1 'polypeptide(L)'
;MNPLRHVLAWITRHLSVLIGLSLVLGLWVASAPAGAAPLQVDGRDAVNAWPSVRLLADADGSYSVEQAIALAPRFEAPGGTASNLGRRSGVVWLRVPLQVPGTQAVQRVLEIDYPALNLVDLYLLRDG
;
A
#
# COMPACT_ATOMS: atom_id res chain seq x y z
N MET A 1 -23.93 -50.60 30.98
CA MET A 1 -23.68 -49.29 30.34
C MET A 1 -22.19 -49.01 30.48
N ASN A 2 -21.47 -48.83 29.39
CA ASN A 2 -20.01 -48.76 29.42
C ASN A 2 -19.53 -47.29 29.53
N PRO A 3 -19.04 -46.84 30.70
CA PRO A 3 -18.70 -45.44 30.96
C PRO A 3 -17.63 -44.89 29.99
N LEU A 4 -16.79 -45.77 29.43
CA LEU A 4 -15.73 -45.39 28.48
C LEU A 4 -16.30 -44.77 27.17
N ARG A 5 -17.48 -45.18 26.74
CA ARG A 5 -18.07 -44.64 25.48
C ARG A 5 -18.53 -43.21 25.64
N HIS A 6 -18.99 -42.80 26.83
CA HIS A 6 -19.40 -41.41 27.09
C HIS A 6 -18.18 -40.46 27.21
N VAL A 7 -17.08 -40.94 27.79
CA VAL A 7 -15.84 -40.19 27.89
C VAL A 7 -15.22 -39.98 26.51
N LEU A 8 -15.17 -41.02 25.68
CA LEU A 8 -14.66 -40.88 24.31
C LEU A 8 -15.49 -39.91 23.46
N ALA A 9 -16.81 -40.00 23.54
CA ALA A 9 -17.72 -39.09 22.81
C ALA A 9 -17.58 -37.63 23.26
N TRP A 10 -17.32 -37.41 24.55
CA TRP A 10 -17.07 -36.08 25.09
C TRP A 10 -15.75 -35.48 24.59
N ILE A 11 -14.68 -36.27 24.60
CA ILE A 11 -13.34 -35.86 24.11
C ILE A 11 -13.35 -35.53 22.62
N THR A 12 -13.99 -36.38 21.79
CA THR A 12 -14.05 -36.11 20.34
C THR A 12 -14.84 -34.86 20.00
N ARG A 13 -15.92 -34.60 20.74
CA ARG A 13 -16.75 -33.40 20.53
C ARG A 13 -16.02 -32.12 20.90
N HIS A 14 -15.27 -32.11 22.00
CA HIS A 14 -14.48 -30.93 22.41
C HIS A 14 -13.24 -30.74 21.56
N LEU A 15 -12.60 -31.80 21.11
CA LEU A 15 -11.47 -31.74 20.21
C LEU A 15 -11.85 -31.13 18.85
N SER A 16 -13.01 -31.50 18.31
CA SER A 16 -13.53 -30.93 17.05
C SER A 16 -13.84 -29.44 17.16
N VAL A 17 -14.36 -28.99 18.32
CA VAL A 17 -14.61 -27.56 18.58
C VAL A 17 -13.30 -26.77 18.69
N LEU A 18 -12.30 -27.31 19.36
CA LEU A 18 -10.99 -26.67 19.50
C LEU A 18 -10.24 -26.60 18.17
N ILE A 19 -10.31 -27.63 17.34
CA ILE A 19 -9.73 -27.61 15.99
C ILE A 19 -10.47 -26.61 15.09
N GLY A 20 -11.78 -26.57 15.16
CA GLY A 20 -12.60 -25.60 14.43
C GLY A 20 -12.29 -24.16 14.81
N LEU A 21 -12.15 -23.88 16.10
CA LEU A 21 -11.82 -22.54 16.62
C LEU A 21 -10.40 -22.11 16.23
N SER A 22 -9.42 -23.02 16.21
CA SER A 22 -8.05 -22.76 15.78
C SER A 22 -7.98 -22.44 14.28
N LEU A 23 -8.78 -23.11 13.47
CA LEU A 23 -8.85 -22.88 12.02
C LEU A 23 -9.47 -21.50 11.72
N VAL A 24 -10.48 -21.09 12.47
CA VAL A 24 -11.10 -19.77 12.30
C VAL A 24 -10.16 -18.65 12.78
N LEU A 25 -9.43 -18.84 13.88
CA LEU A 25 -8.44 -17.87 14.35
C LEU A 25 -7.21 -17.76 13.41
N GLY A 26 -6.84 -18.85 12.74
CA GLY A 26 -5.70 -18.88 11.81
C GLY A 26 -5.96 -18.16 10.48
N LEU A 27 -7.23 -17.88 10.13
CA LEU A 27 -7.58 -17.14 8.90
C LEU A 27 -7.57 -15.61 9.07
N TRP A 28 -7.41 -15.09 10.27
CA TRP A 28 -7.13 -13.68 10.51
C TRP A 28 -5.63 -13.37 10.36
N VAL A 29 -5.02 -13.88 9.31
CA VAL A 29 -3.76 -13.29 8.84
C VAL A 29 -4.13 -11.90 8.36
N ALA A 30 -3.83 -10.90 9.18
CA ALA A 30 -3.96 -9.51 8.81
C ALA A 30 -3.23 -9.35 7.49
N SER A 31 -3.98 -9.17 6.41
CA SER A 31 -3.44 -8.70 5.15
C SER A 31 -2.86 -7.33 5.46
N ALA A 32 -1.58 -7.26 5.79
CA ALA A 32 -0.88 -6.00 5.83
C ALA A 32 -1.13 -5.33 4.49
N PRO A 33 -1.54 -4.06 4.45
CA PRO A 33 -1.72 -3.37 3.19
C PRO A 33 -0.41 -3.53 2.43
N ALA A 34 -0.48 -4.18 1.27
CA ALA A 34 0.68 -4.34 0.42
C ALA A 34 1.15 -2.94 0.04
N GLY A 35 2.14 -2.43 0.74
CA GLY A 35 2.79 -1.18 0.40
C GLY A 35 3.19 -1.23 -1.06
N ALA A 36 3.20 -0.09 -1.77
CA ALA A 36 3.75 -0.06 -3.10
C ALA A 36 5.18 -0.60 -3.04
N ALA A 37 5.52 -1.52 -3.93
CA ALA A 37 6.91 -1.89 -4.11
C ALA A 37 7.71 -0.64 -4.51
N PRO A 38 8.87 -0.38 -3.87
CA PRO A 38 9.68 0.77 -4.22
C PRO A 38 10.10 0.73 -5.69
N LEU A 39 10.04 1.88 -6.34
CA LEU A 39 10.55 2.04 -7.68
C LEU A 39 12.08 1.97 -7.65
N GLN A 40 12.65 0.97 -8.33
CA GLN A 40 14.10 0.82 -8.46
C GLN A 40 14.63 1.84 -9.46
N VAL A 41 15.56 2.69 -9.00
CA VAL A 41 16.16 3.75 -9.82
C VAL A 41 17.63 3.44 -10.01
N ASP A 42 17.96 2.58 -10.99
CA ASP A 42 19.30 2.05 -11.20
C ASP A 42 20.22 2.87 -12.13
N GLY A 43 19.71 3.94 -12.68
CA GLY A 43 20.52 4.88 -13.48
C GLY A 43 20.54 4.63 -14.98
N ARG A 44 19.98 3.56 -15.51
CA ARG A 44 20.18 3.17 -16.91
C ARG A 44 19.06 3.54 -17.87
N ASP A 45 17.81 3.32 -17.50
CA ASP A 45 16.68 3.44 -18.42
C ASP A 45 15.55 4.32 -17.86
N ALA A 46 14.64 4.73 -18.74
CA ALA A 46 13.37 5.29 -18.33
C ALA A 46 12.52 4.22 -17.65
N VAL A 47 11.98 4.52 -16.49
CA VAL A 47 11.17 3.60 -15.69
C VAL A 47 9.78 4.18 -15.50
N ASN A 48 8.77 3.38 -15.79
CA ASN A 48 7.39 3.75 -15.51
C ASN A 48 7.13 3.68 -14.00
N ALA A 49 6.88 4.84 -13.38
CA ALA A 49 6.62 4.93 -11.95
C ALA A 49 5.19 4.51 -11.55
N TRP A 50 4.26 4.43 -12.49
CA TRP A 50 2.84 4.24 -12.20
C TRP A 50 2.50 3.03 -11.32
N PRO A 51 3.11 1.86 -11.48
CA PRO A 51 2.86 0.70 -10.61
C PRO A 51 3.23 0.96 -9.13
N SER A 52 4.20 1.85 -8.89
CA SER A 52 4.66 2.23 -7.55
C SER A 52 3.93 3.46 -6.98
N VAL A 53 3.08 4.12 -7.76
CA VAL A 53 2.31 5.29 -7.31
C VAL A 53 1.27 4.87 -6.29
N ARG A 54 1.12 5.70 -5.27
CA ARG A 54 -0.01 5.70 -4.35
C ARG A 54 -0.61 7.10 -4.33
N LEU A 55 -1.92 7.19 -4.19
CA LEU A 55 -2.64 8.46 -4.21
C LEU A 55 -3.46 8.67 -2.95
N LEU A 56 -3.58 9.93 -2.56
CA LEU A 56 -4.50 10.40 -1.54
C LEU A 56 -5.25 11.61 -2.10
N ALA A 57 -6.58 11.56 -2.12
CA ALA A 57 -7.41 12.67 -2.54
C ALA A 57 -7.58 13.65 -1.37
N ASP A 58 -7.39 14.93 -1.67
CA ASP A 58 -7.61 16.06 -0.76
C ASP A 58 -8.62 17.00 -1.43
N ALA A 59 -9.90 16.77 -1.14
CA ALA A 59 -11.00 17.44 -1.84
C ALA A 59 -10.98 18.95 -1.64
N ASP A 60 -10.54 19.40 -0.48
CA ASP A 60 -10.53 20.81 -0.11
C ASP A 60 -9.16 21.48 -0.37
N GLY A 61 -8.14 20.69 -0.71
CA GLY A 61 -6.77 21.18 -0.88
C GLY A 61 -6.17 21.74 0.40
N SER A 62 -6.56 21.18 1.54
CA SER A 62 -6.25 21.73 2.86
C SER A 62 -5.06 21.06 3.55
N TYR A 63 -4.58 19.93 3.05
CA TYR A 63 -3.48 19.22 3.71
C TYR A 63 -2.14 19.91 3.45
N SER A 64 -1.38 20.11 4.53
CA SER A 64 0.05 20.39 4.39
C SER A 64 0.83 19.12 4.03
N VAL A 65 2.08 19.29 3.61
CA VAL A 65 2.96 18.14 3.31
C VAL A 65 3.14 17.22 4.53
N GLU A 66 3.26 17.78 5.72
CA GLU A 66 3.39 17.02 6.98
C GLU A 66 2.13 16.19 7.27
N GLN A 67 0.96 16.79 7.00
CA GLN A 67 -0.32 16.08 7.15
C GLN A 67 -0.44 14.96 6.13
N ALA A 68 -0.08 15.20 4.88
CA ALA A 68 -0.06 14.16 3.86
C ALA A 68 0.90 13.01 4.23
N ILE A 69 2.07 13.31 4.78
CA ILE A 69 3.02 12.31 5.28
C ILE A 69 2.41 11.49 6.43
N ALA A 70 1.76 12.15 7.39
CA ALA A 70 1.10 11.46 8.51
C ALA A 70 -0.05 10.55 8.04
N LEU A 71 -0.67 10.88 6.92
CA LEU A 71 -1.72 10.10 6.28
C LEU A 71 -1.19 8.99 5.34
N ALA A 72 0.10 8.67 5.39
CA ALA A 72 0.71 7.64 4.56
C ALA A 72 -0.07 6.30 4.49
N PRO A 73 -0.65 5.78 5.58
CA PRO A 73 -1.46 4.56 5.53
C PRO A 73 -2.77 4.68 4.73
N ARG A 74 -3.22 5.88 4.44
CA ARG A 74 -4.44 6.15 3.67
C ARG A 74 -4.22 6.29 2.16
N PHE A 75 -2.96 6.26 1.74
CA PHE A 75 -2.67 6.28 0.31
C PHE A 75 -3.05 4.95 -0.33
N GLU A 76 -3.80 5.02 -1.40
CA GLU A 76 -4.33 3.87 -2.12
C GLU A 76 -3.65 3.69 -3.48
N ALA A 77 -3.69 2.48 -4.02
CA ALA A 77 -3.28 2.26 -5.40
C ALA A 77 -4.24 3.01 -6.34
N PRO A 78 -3.73 3.67 -7.38
CA PRO A 78 -4.60 4.25 -8.39
C PRO A 78 -5.41 3.14 -9.07
N GLY A 79 -6.71 3.39 -9.25
CA GLY A 79 -7.57 2.48 -9.97
C GLY A 79 -7.18 2.41 -11.46
N GLY A 80 -7.20 1.20 -12.03
CA GLY A 80 -6.92 0.99 -13.45
C GLY A 80 -5.44 0.86 -13.79
N THR A 81 -5.19 0.50 -15.04
CA THR A 81 -3.83 0.25 -15.58
C THR A 81 -3.21 1.46 -16.29
N ALA A 82 -4.01 2.48 -16.56
CA ALA A 82 -3.56 3.68 -17.25
C ALA A 82 -3.17 4.79 -16.25
N SER A 83 -2.14 5.56 -16.61
CA SER A 83 -1.67 6.73 -15.84
C SER A 83 -2.65 7.90 -15.90
N ASN A 84 -3.94 7.62 -15.70
CA ASN A 84 -5.01 8.60 -15.80
C ASN A 84 -5.87 8.57 -14.53
N LEU A 85 -5.87 9.67 -13.81
CA LEU A 85 -6.67 9.84 -12.58
C LEU A 85 -8.10 10.30 -12.86
N GLY A 86 -8.46 10.54 -14.12
CA GLY A 86 -9.74 11.16 -14.47
C GLY A 86 -9.84 12.62 -14.00
N ARG A 87 -11.02 13.21 -14.17
CA ARG A 87 -11.29 14.55 -13.69
C ARG A 87 -11.57 14.53 -12.18
N ARG A 88 -10.78 15.26 -11.42
CA ARG A 88 -10.91 15.38 -9.96
C ARG A 88 -11.00 16.84 -9.56
N SER A 89 -11.78 17.13 -8.53
CA SER A 89 -11.76 18.41 -7.82
C SER A 89 -10.75 18.33 -6.67
N GLY A 90 -10.17 19.46 -6.31
CA GLY A 90 -9.20 19.52 -5.21
C GLY A 90 -7.79 19.13 -5.62
N VAL A 91 -7.01 18.76 -4.63
CA VAL A 91 -5.61 18.35 -4.76
C VAL A 91 -5.51 16.82 -4.71
N VAL A 92 -4.61 16.25 -5.48
CA VAL A 92 -4.25 14.84 -5.40
C VAL A 92 -2.79 14.73 -5.00
N TRP A 93 -2.55 14.13 -3.86
CA TRP A 93 -1.23 13.79 -3.40
C TRP A 93 -0.80 12.47 -4.02
N LEU A 94 0.36 12.47 -4.67
CA LEU A 94 0.97 11.26 -5.22
C LEU A 94 2.22 10.94 -4.41
N ARG A 95 2.36 9.68 -4.02
CA ARG A 95 3.54 9.16 -3.32
C ARG A 95 4.18 8.08 -4.17
N VAL A 96 5.48 8.20 -4.39
CA VAL A 96 6.28 7.20 -5.09
C VAL A 96 7.46 6.85 -4.19
N PRO A 97 7.48 5.67 -3.55
CA PRO A 97 8.65 5.22 -2.83
C PRO A 97 9.77 4.90 -3.84
N LEU A 98 10.94 5.47 -3.61
CA LEU A 98 12.12 5.29 -4.47
C LEU A 98 13.17 4.47 -3.75
N GLN A 99 13.82 3.58 -4.47
CA GLN A 99 15.01 2.88 -4.00
C GLN A 99 16.13 3.09 -5.01
N VAL A 100 17.20 3.71 -4.55
CA VAL A 100 18.41 3.93 -5.34
C VAL A 100 19.45 2.92 -4.87
N PRO A 101 19.81 1.91 -5.69
CA PRO A 101 20.81 0.94 -5.32
C PRO A 101 22.21 1.56 -5.34
N GLY A 102 23.06 1.17 -4.36
CA GLY A 102 24.43 1.63 -4.26
C GLY A 102 24.60 2.97 -3.55
N THR A 103 25.84 3.46 -3.52
CA THR A 103 26.25 4.67 -2.80
C THR A 103 26.52 5.87 -3.71
N GLN A 104 26.44 5.67 -5.03
CA GLN A 104 26.68 6.75 -5.99
C GLN A 104 25.43 7.60 -6.20
N ALA A 105 25.63 8.89 -6.34
CA ALA A 105 24.57 9.81 -6.70
C ALA A 105 24.07 9.51 -8.13
N VAL A 106 22.75 9.42 -8.28
CA VAL A 106 22.10 9.20 -9.56
C VAL A 106 21.27 10.43 -9.90
N GLN A 107 21.49 10.99 -11.09
CA GLN A 107 20.68 12.08 -11.60
C GLN A 107 19.54 11.52 -12.43
N ARG A 108 18.32 12.01 -12.15
CA ARG A 108 17.10 11.58 -12.84
C ARG A 108 16.20 12.76 -13.15
N VAL A 109 15.40 12.60 -14.19
CA VAL A 109 14.33 13.51 -14.57
C VAL A 109 13.01 12.83 -14.27
N LEU A 110 12.16 13.51 -13.49
CA LEU A 110 10.76 13.14 -13.35
C LEU A 110 9.98 13.76 -14.51
N GLU A 111 9.37 12.93 -15.31
CA GLU A 111 8.48 13.35 -16.39
C GLU A 111 7.04 13.04 -16.00
N ILE A 112 6.15 14.02 -16.15
CA ILE A 112 4.71 13.89 -15.93
C ILE A 112 4.05 14.24 -17.25
N ASP A 113 3.70 13.21 -18.01
CA ASP A 113 3.04 13.35 -19.32
C ASP A 113 1.52 13.60 -19.14
N TYR A 114 1.18 14.78 -18.61
CA TYR A 114 -0.20 15.22 -18.49
C TYR A 114 -0.33 16.74 -18.65
N PRO A 115 -0.67 17.21 -19.86
CA PRO A 115 -0.63 18.63 -20.19
C PRO A 115 -1.70 19.49 -19.50
N ALA A 116 -2.69 18.88 -18.84
CA ALA A 116 -3.78 19.62 -18.17
C ALA A 116 -3.52 19.91 -16.67
N LEU A 117 -2.29 19.73 -16.18
CA LEU A 117 -1.92 20.10 -14.82
C LEU A 117 -1.72 21.61 -14.70
N ASN A 118 -2.41 22.22 -13.74
CA ASN A 118 -2.27 23.66 -13.47
C ASN A 118 -1.10 23.97 -12.55
N LEU A 119 -0.84 23.10 -11.58
CA LEU A 119 0.20 23.25 -10.57
C LEU A 119 0.73 21.88 -10.16
N VAL A 120 2.03 21.78 -9.98
CA VAL A 120 2.70 20.61 -9.43
C VAL A 120 3.72 21.07 -8.42
N ASP A 121 3.55 20.62 -7.17
CA ASP A 121 4.54 20.79 -6.10
C ASP A 121 5.26 19.47 -5.89
N LEU A 122 6.58 19.50 -5.84
CA LEU A 122 7.41 18.31 -5.65
C LEU A 122 8.13 18.37 -4.31
N TYR A 123 7.98 17.30 -3.53
CA TYR A 123 8.64 17.12 -2.25
C TYR A 123 9.51 15.87 -2.30
N LEU A 124 10.78 16.00 -1.97
CA LEU A 124 11.70 14.87 -1.84
C LEU A 124 11.93 14.59 -0.35
N LEU A 125 11.43 13.44 0.10
CA LEU A 125 11.63 12.96 1.47
C LEU A 125 12.77 11.96 1.48
N ARG A 126 13.63 12.06 2.48
CA ARG A 126 14.70 11.08 2.73
C ARG A 126 14.46 10.49 4.11
N ASP A 127 14.50 9.19 4.17
CA ASP A 127 14.57 8.48 5.43
C ASP A 127 15.95 8.79 6.00
N GLY A 128 15.99 9.48 7.13
CA GLY A 128 17.19 10.02 7.76
C GLY A 128 18.09 8.95 8.38
#